data_b4cb40e5f5fce7193056fe72e093f947
#
_entry.id   b4cb40e5f5fce7193056fe72e093f947
#
_cell.length_a   1.000
_cell.length_b   1.000
_cell.length_c   1.000
_cell.angle_alpha   90.00
_cell.angle_beta   90.00
_cell.angle_gamma   90.00
#
_symmetry.space_group_name_H-M   'P 1'
#
loop_
_entity.id
_entity.type
_entity.pdbx_description
1 polymer ?
#
loop_
_entity_poly.entity_id
_entity_poly.type
_entity_poly.pdbx_seq_one_letter_code
_entity_poly.pdbx_strand_id
1 'polypeptide(L)'
;QVMRAVITLSLAAALAAGCSTMERMNPVNWFSSAPKVKPAELEALTPSATLATLWQASVGSAGGYVLSPAVIGSSVYAAAQDGTLARFDNGGQVWRINAGQPISGGVGADGSLVVVATAKGGVLAFDNAGKTLWSARVSSEVLAAPQIAEGLVLVRSGDNRIFGLDAADGKRKWVYQRSTPALSLRSNVGVTLAGKAALAGFPGGKLVAIALNNGAAIWEATVAMPKGATELERVADVTSAPVVAG
;
A
#
# COMPACT_ATOMS: atom_id res chain seq x y z
N GLN A 1 -23.10 -26.24 -70.48
CA GLN A 1 -21.94 -25.65 -69.76
C GLN A 1 -22.26 -24.29 -69.13
N VAL A 2 -23.02 -23.43 -69.75
CA VAL A 2 -23.43 -22.09 -69.23
C VAL A 2 -24.24 -22.18 -67.96
N MET A 3 -25.12 -23.15 -67.82
CA MET A 3 -26.02 -23.31 -66.66
C MET A 3 -25.26 -23.76 -65.38
N ARG A 4 -24.12 -24.50 -65.54
CA ARG A 4 -23.26 -24.88 -64.41
C ARG A 4 -22.43 -23.73 -63.94
N ALA A 5 -21.99 -22.80 -64.80
CA ALA A 5 -21.25 -21.61 -64.45
C ALA A 5 -22.10 -20.59 -63.65
N VAL A 6 -23.40 -20.46 -63.97
CA VAL A 6 -24.30 -19.55 -63.31
C VAL A 6 -24.63 -20.04 -61.87
N ILE A 7 -24.75 -21.35 -61.66
CA ILE A 7 -24.99 -21.94 -60.33
C ILE A 7 -23.79 -21.81 -59.42
N THR A 8 -22.58 -21.96 -59.96
CA THR A 8 -21.35 -21.78 -59.17
C THR A 8 -21.09 -20.32 -58.84
N LEU A 9 -21.45 -19.38 -59.70
CA LEU A 9 -21.31 -17.95 -59.43
C LEU A 9 -22.30 -17.44 -58.40
N SER A 10 -23.54 -17.96 -58.41
CA SER A 10 -24.58 -17.60 -57.41
C SER A 10 -24.25 -18.19 -56.01
N LEU A 11 -23.65 -19.37 -55.95
CA LEU A 11 -23.22 -19.96 -54.66
C LEU A 11 -22.03 -19.23 -54.04
N ALA A 12 -21.08 -18.73 -54.84
CA ALA A 12 -19.96 -17.91 -54.39
C ALA A 12 -20.42 -16.51 -53.90
N ALA A 13 -21.39 -15.89 -54.52
CA ALA A 13 -21.97 -14.61 -54.10
C ALA A 13 -22.74 -14.73 -52.75
N ALA A 14 -23.43 -15.86 -52.53
CA ALA A 14 -24.11 -16.11 -51.24
C ALA A 14 -23.16 -16.34 -50.08
N LEU A 15 -21.95 -16.87 -50.32
CA LEU A 15 -20.91 -17.04 -49.29
C LEU A 15 -20.18 -15.74 -48.93
N ALA A 16 -20.09 -14.78 -49.84
CA ALA A 16 -19.46 -13.49 -49.60
C ALA A 16 -20.36 -12.50 -48.84
N ALA A 17 -21.68 -12.66 -48.87
CA ALA A 17 -22.63 -11.83 -48.14
C ALA A 17 -22.85 -12.25 -46.67
N GLY A 18 -22.26 -13.39 -46.25
CA GLY A 18 -22.46 -13.97 -44.92
C GLY A 18 -21.60 -13.37 -43.81
N CYS A 19 -20.58 -12.57 -44.10
CA CYS A 19 -19.65 -12.10 -43.10
C CYS A 19 -20.16 -10.94 -42.22
N SER A 20 -21.18 -10.20 -42.62
CA SER A 20 -21.70 -9.07 -41.83
C SER A 20 -22.84 -9.41 -40.86
N THR A 21 -23.45 -10.61 -41.01
CA THR A 21 -24.54 -11.06 -40.13
C THR A 21 -24.10 -12.02 -39.05
N MET A 22 -22.88 -12.56 -39.12
CA MET A 22 -22.33 -13.48 -38.09
C MET A 22 -21.97 -12.81 -36.78
N GLU A 23 -21.69 -11.51 -36.75
CA GLU A 23 -21.44 -10.78 -35.48
C GLU A 23 -22.68 -10.67 -34.59
N ARG A 24 -23.89 -10.74 -35.19
CA ARG A 24 -25.16 -10.72 -34.44
C ARG A 24 -25.59 -12.10 -33.89
N MET A 25 -24.95 -13.19 -34.33
CA MET A 25 -25.26 -14.55 -33.91
C MET A 25 -24.17 -15.17 -33.04
N ASN A 26 -23.23 -14.38 -32.49
CA ASN A 26 -22.24 -14.90 -31.59
C ASN A 26 -22.89 -15.21 -30.22
N PRO A 27 -23.03 -16.48 -29.82
CA PRO A 27 -23.68 -16.86 -28.57
C PRO A 27 -22.98 -16.31 -27.33
N VAL A 28 -21.73 -15.87 -27.44
CA VAL A 28 -21.00 -15.17 -26.37
C VAL A 28 -21.62 -13.80 -26.05
N ASN A 29 -22.28 -13.15 -27.03
CA ASN A 29 -22.98 -11.89 -26.81
C ASN A 29 -24.33 -12.06 -26.10
N TRP A 30 -24.88 -13.29 -26.05
CA TRP A 30 -26.16 -13.57 -25.39
C TRP A 30 -26.01 -13.64 -23.86
N PHE A 31 -24.78 -13.89 -23.35
CA PHE A 31 -24.48 -13.92 -21.93
C PHE A 31 -23.79 -12.65 -21.43
N SER A 32 -23.50 -11.69 -22.30
CA SER A 32 -22.92 -10.40 -21.94
C SER A 32 -23.98 -9.30 -21.90
N SER A 33 -25.01 -9.48 -21.10
CA SER A 33 -26.06 -8.47 -20.87
C SER A 33 -25.70 -7.47 -19.75
N ALA A 34 -24.45 -7.17 -19.55
CA ALA A 34 -24.07 -5.96 -18.82
C ALA A 34 -24.07 -4.79 -19.81
N PRO A 35 -24.87 -3.73 -19.61
CA PRO A 35 -24.76 -2.53 -20.43
C PRO A 35 -23.30 -2.05 -20.32
N LYS A 36 -22.61 -1.94 -21.45
CA LYS A 36 -21.32 -1.26 -21.52
C LYS A 36 -21.59 0.21 -21.18
N VAL A 37 -21.59 0.52 -19.89
CA VAL A 37 -21.59 1.90 -19.44
C VAL A 37 -20.28 2.47 -19.95
N LYS A 38 -20.34 3.29 -21.00
CA LYS A 38 -19.17 4.07 -21.42
C LYS A 38 -18.75 4.92 -20.22
N PRO A 39 -17.46 4.92 -19.85
CA PRO A 39 -16.98 5.87 -18.87
C PRO A 39 -17.45 7.29 -19.28
N ALA A 40 -17.88 8.07 -18.32
CA ALA A 40 -18.21 9.47 -18.57
C ALA A 40 -16.98 10.17 -19.21
N GLU A 41 -17.22 10.97 -20.23
CA GLU A 41 -16.15 11.82 -20.78
C GLU A 41 -15.69 12.78 -19.69
N LEU A 42 -14.38 12.87 -19.53
CA LEU A 42 -13.80 13.83 -18.58
C LEU A 42 -14.06 15.24 -19.10
N GLU A 43 -14.66 16.08 -18.27
CA GLU A 43 -14.81 17.48 -18.57
C GLU A 43 -13.44 18.15 -18.70
N ALA A 44 -13.30 19.08 -19.62
CA ALA A 44 -12.08 19.84 -19.80
C ALA A 44 -11.78 20.65 -18.52
N LEU A 45 -10.73 20.28 -17.80
CA LEU A 45 -10.26 20.99 -16.61
C LEU A 45 -9.46 22.25 -17.04
N THR A 46 -9.90 23.41 -16.59
CA THR A 46 -9.06 24.62 -16.64
C THR A 46 -8.16 24.59 -15.41
N PRO A 47 -6.84 24.42 -15.57
CA PRO A 47 -5.92 24.39 -14.43
C PRO A 47 -6.00 25.68 -13.66
N SER A 48 -6.28 25.62 -12.35
CA SER A 48 -6.28 26.80 -11.45
C SER A 48 -4.87 27.13 -10.91
N ALA A 49 -3.90 26.22 -11.10
CA ALA A 49 -2.51 26.41 -10.67
C ALA A 49 -1.54 25.73 -11.64
N THR A 50 -0.37 26.30 -11.81
CA THR A 50 0.75 25.71 -12.55
C THR A 50 1.73 25.11 -11.56
N LEU A 51 1.95 23.79 -11.62
CA LEU A 51 2.94 23.10 -10.81
C LEU A 51 4.26 23.02 -11.58
N ALA A 52 5.35 23.41 -10.94
CA ALA A 52 6.71 23.26 -11.47
C ALA A 52 7.48 22.22 -10.63
N THR A 53 8.20 21.31 -11.29
CA THR A 53 9.10 20.39 -10.59
C THR A 53 10.30 21.18 -10.07
N LEU A 54 10.49 21.23 -8.76
CA LEU A 54 11.64 21.89 -8.13
C LEU A 54 12.90 21.04 -8.26
N TRP A 55 12.79 19.76 -8.01
CA TRP A 55 13.88 18.78 -8.15
C TRP A 55 13.34 17.35 -8.29
N GLN A 56 14.18 16.46 -8.73
CA GLN A 56 13.89 15.05 -8.87
C GLN A 56 15.13 14.23 -8.49
N ALA A 57 14.94 13.11 -7.81
CA ALA A 57 15.99 12.15 -7.48
C ALA A 57 15.48 10.71 -7.64
N SER A 58 16.40 9.77 -7.86
CA SER A 58 16.10 8.34 -7.95
C SER A 58 16.85 7.60 -6.86
N VAL A 59 16.17 6.67 -6.19
CA VAL A 59 16.74 5.81 -5.15
C VAL A 59 16.87 4.37 -5.64
N GLY A 60 15.98 3.93 -6.50
CA GLY A 60 15.88 2.57 -7.03
C GLY A 60 14.42 2.15 -7.17
N SER A 61 14.19 0.86 -7.41
CA SER A 61 12.85 0.31 -7.56
C SER A 61 12.23 -0.04 -6.21
N ALA A 62 10.95 0.26 -6.04
CA ALA A 62 10.15 -0.25 -4.91
C ALA A 62 9.77 -1.73 -5.07
N GLY A 63 9.93 -2.30 -6.29
CA GLY A 63 9.51 -3.66 -6.60
C GLY A 63 8.01 -3.84 -6.39
N GLY A 64 7.63 -4.88 -5.67
CA GLY A 64 6.22 -5.16 -5.33
C GLY A 64 5.75 -4.50 -4.02
N TYR A 65 6.49 -3.55 -3.46
CA TYR A 65 6.17 -2.89 -2.19
C TYR A 65 5.77 -1.44 -2.39
N VAL A 66 5.03 -0.90 -1.41
CA VAL A 66 4.72 0.53 -1.35
C VAL A 66 5.70 1.17 -0.37
N LEU A 67 6.76 1.75 -0.92
CA LEU A 67 7.77 2.46 -0.14
C LEU A 67 7.51 3.96 -0.24
N SER A 68 7.07 4.56 0.86
CA SER A 68 6.77 5.99 0.94
C SER A 68 7.98 6.74 1.50
N PRO A 69 8.41 7.85 0.86
CA PRO A 69 9.46 8.69 1.44
C PRO A 69 8.96 9.37 2.72
N ALA A 70 9.88 9.57 3.67
CA ALA A 70 9.65 10.43 4.83
C ALA A 70 10.19 11.82 4.57
N VAL A 71 9.40 12.85 4.89
CA VAL A 71 9.77 14.26 4.72
C VAL A 71 9.82 14.94 6.09
N ILE A 72 10.99 15.39 6.48
CA ILE A 72 11.24 16.08 7.76
C ILE A 72 11.92 17.41 7.48
N GLY A 73 11.16 18.50 7.56
CA GLY A 73 11.63 19.81 7.15
C GLY A 73 12.04 19.83 5.67
N SER A 74 13.29 20.13 5.37
CA SER A 74 13.86 20.10 4.01
C SER A 74 14.48 18.75 3.63
N SER A 75 14.56 17.80 4.57
CA SER A 75 15.14 16.47 4.36
C SER A 75 14.10 15.47 3.86
N VAL A 76 14.46 14.71 2.84
CA VAL A 76 13.66 13.61 2.29
C VAL A 76 14.46 12.32 2.40
N TYR A 77 13.89 11.34 3.08
CA TYR A 77 14.45 10.00 3.21
C TYR A 77 13.67 9.04 2.33
N ALA A 78 14.35 8.31 1.46
CA ALA A 78 13.70 7.39 0.54
C ALA A 78 14.45 6.06 0.48
N ALA A 79 13.72 4.97 0.27
CA ALA A 79 14.25 3.62 0.22
C ALA A 79 13.86 2.90 -1.07
N ALA A 80 14.66 1.89 -1.45
CA ALA A 80 14.35 0.95 -2.52
C ALA A 80 14.34 -0.49 -1.98
N GLN A 81 13.68 -1.39 -2.71
CA GLN A 81 13.54 -2.80 -2.32
C GLN A 81 14.90 -3.50 -2.14
N ASP A 82 15.92 -3.13 -2.92
CA ASP A 82 17.25 -3.75 -2.90
C ASP A 82 18.06 -3.46 -1.63
N GLY A 83 17.49 -2.71 -0.69
CA GLY A 83 18.14 -2.28 0.55
C GLY A 83 18.75 -0.89 0.48
N THR A 84 18.69 -0.22 -0.67
CA THR A 84 19.17 1.17 -0.78
C THR A 84 18.31 2.09 0.08
N LEU A 85 18.96 2.93 0.87
CA LEU A 85 18.36 4.01 1.67
C LEU A 85 19.17 5.28 1.42
N ALA A 86 18.50 6.40 1.16
CA ALA A 86 19.14 7.67 0.84
C ALA A 86 18.44 8.84 1.51
N ARG A 87 19.22 9.88 1.82
CA ARG A 87 18.74 11.20 2.27
C ARG A 87 19.10 12.25 1.23
N PHE A 88 18.15 13.14 1.01
CA PHE A 88 18.27 14.31 0.16
C PHE A 88 17.86 15.55 0.95
N ASP A 89 18.66 16.61 0.85
CA ASP A 89 18.33 17.92 1.42
C ASP A 89 18.21 18.93 0.27
N ASN A 90 17.06 19.57 0.12
CA ASN A 90 16.77 20.51 -0.97
C ASN A 90 17.13 19.95 -2.37
N GLY A 91 16.93 18.63 -2.58
CA GLY A 91 17.23 17.93 -3.84
C GLY A 91 18.67 17.45 -3.99
N GLY A 92 19.60 17.88 -3.16
CA GLY A 92 20.97 17.36 -3.12
C GLY A 92 21.07 16.08 -2.30
N GLN A 93 21.73 15.05 -2.83
CA GLN A 93 21.97 13.79 -2.09
C GLN A 93 22.99 14.03 -0.98
N VAL A 94 22.59 13.84 0.27
CA VAL A 94 23.45 13.95 1.45
C VAL A 94 24.22 12.66 1.66
N TRP A 95 23.50 11.53 1.66
CA TRP A 95 24.12 10.20 1.75
C TRP A 95 23.24 9.14 1.05
N ARG A 96 23.88 8.03 0.73
CA ARG A 96 23.26 6.81 0.22
C ARG A 96 23.98 5.62 0.83
N ILE A 97 23.21 4.71 1.42
CA ILE A 97 23.73 3.50 2.08
C ILE A 97 22.95 2.28 1.60
N ASN A 98 23.46 1.10 1.93
CA ASN A 98 22.72 -0.14 1.81
C ASN A 98 22.42 -0.69 3.22
N ALA A 99 21.15 -0.99 3.48
CA ALA A 99 20.67 -1.51 4.76
C ALA A 99 21.08 -2.99 5.01
N GLY A 100 21.74 -3.63 4.04
CA GLY A 100 22.18 -5.02 4.13
C GLY A 100 21.08 -6.06 3.95
N GLN A 101 19.83 -5.64 3.80
CA GLN A 101 18.66 -6.49 3.62
C GLN A 101 17.64 -5.80 2.71
N PRO A 102 16.86 -6.57 1.93
CA PRO A 102 15.76 -6.02 1.14
C PRO A 102 14.71 -5.34 2.03
N ILE A 103 14.31 -4.13 1.65
CA ILE A 103 13.33 -3.30 2.36
C ILE A 103 11.93 -3.56 1.79
N SER A 104 10.94 -3.71 2.65
CA SER A 104 9.53 -3.89 2.29
C SER A 104 8.60 -2.88 2.95
N GLY A 105 9.04 -2.22 4.01
CA GLY A 105 8.30 -1.19 4.75
C GLY A 105 9.22 -0.02 5.12
N GLY A 106 8.79 1.17 4.79
CA GLY A 106 9.58 2.36 5.08
C GLY A 106 9.16 3.53 4.18
N VAL A 107 9.70 4.71 4.45
CA VAL A 107 10.67 5.08 5.49
C VAL A 107 9.93 5.75 6.65
N GLY A 108 10.29 5.40 7.90
CA GLY A 108 9.94 6.18 9.09
C GLY A 108 11.12 7.08 9.46
N ALA A 109 10.87 8.35 9.77
CA ALA A 109 11.90 9.27 10.23
C ALA A 109 11.32 10.33 11.17
N ASP A 110 12.14 10.85 12.11
CA ASP A 110 11.79 11.98 12.97
C ASP A 110 12.84 13.12 12.94
N GLY A 111 13.86 12.99 12.08
CA GLY A 111 14.98 13.92 11.98
C GLY A 111 16.21 13.50 12.78
N SER A 112 16.10 12.63 13.75
CA SER A 112 17.22 12.02 14.49
C SER A 112 17.41 10.55 14.16
N LEU A 113 16.32 9.84 13.93
CA LEU A 113 16.22 8.41 13.65
C LEU A 113 15.59 8.16 12.30
N VAL A 114 16.12 7.20 11.56
CA VAL A 114 15.56 6.71 10.29
C VAL A 114 15.35 5.20 10.43
N VAL A 115 14.14 4.73 10.14
CA VAL A 115 13.77 3.33 10.34
C VAL A 115 13.17 2.74 9.08
N VAL A 116 13.62 1.56 8.71
CA VAL A 116 13.06 0.75 7.64
C VAL A 116 12.80 -0.67 8.13
N ALA A 117 11.97 -1.40 7.41
CA ALA A 117 11.61 -2.75 7.80
C ALA A 117 11.61 -3.72 6.60
N THR A 118 11.61 -5.02 6.90
CA THR A 118 11.79 -6.09 5.92
C THR A 118 10.60 -7.05 5.89
N ALA A 119 10.44 -7.76 4.77
CA ALA A 119 9.45 -8.83 4.61
C ALA A 119 9.69 -10.05 5.51
N LYS A 120 10.85 -10.10 6.19
CA LYS A 120 11.16 -11.15 7.17
C LYS A 120 11.00 -10.67 8.62
N GLY A 121 10.34 -9.53 8.83
CA GLY A 121 10.10 -8.97 10.16
C GLY A 121 11.30 -8.26 10.78
N GLY A 122 12.36 -8.00 10.02
CA GLY A 122 13.48 -7.17 10.47
C GLY A 122 13.06 -5.70 10.56
N VAL A 123 13.53 -4.99 11.57
CA VAL A 123 13.40 -3.55 11.75
C VAL A 123 14.81 -2.99 11.94
N LEU A 124 15.20 -2.07 11.08
CA LEU A 124 16.56 -1.53 11.02
C LEU A 124 16.52 -0.03 11.28
N ALA A 125 17.32 0.44 12.21
CA ALA A 125 17.40 1.84 12.58
C ALA A 125 18.79 2.42 12.31
N PHE A 126 18.76 3.64 11.79
CA PHE A 126 19.94 4.41 11.42
C PHE A 126 19.84 5.81 12.04
N ASP A 127 20.99 6.41 12.32
CA ASP A 127 21.01 7.82 12.68
C ASP A 127 20.81 8.74 11.46
N ASN A 128 20.75 10.02 11.71
CA ASN A 128 20.56 11.03 10.65
C ASN A 128 21.75 11.12 9.66
N ALA A 129 22.89 10.52 9.98
CA ALA A 129 24.05 10.41 9.10
C ALA A 129 24.11 9.09 8.31
N GLY A 130 23.10 8.20 8.48
CA GLY A 130 23.01 6.91 7.82
C GLY A 130 23.81 5.80 8.49
N LYS A 131 24.33 6.02 9.72
CA LYS A 131 25.03 4.99 10.48
C LYS A 131 24.01 4.08 11.16
N THR A 132 24.21 2.76 11.10
CA THR A 132 23.37 1.77 11.78
C THR A 132 23.45 1.96 13.29
N LEU A 133 22.30 2.04 13.93
CA LEU A 133 22.17 2.13 15.39
C LEU A 133 21.83 0.79 16.01
N TRP A 134 20.72 0.19 15.54
CA TRP A 134 20.26 -1.10 16.06
C TRP A 134 19.43 -1.85 15.01
N SER A 135 19.23 -3.12 15.28
CA SER A 135 18.29 -3.97 14.56
C SER A 135 17.41 -4.74 15.54
N ALA A 136 16.15 -4.91 15.20
CA ALA A 136 15.16 -5.67 15.96
C ALA A 136 14.38 -6.62 15.06
N ARG A 137 13.58 -7.49 15.64
CA ARG A 137 12.73 -8.41 14.91
C ARG A 137 11.33 -8.45 15.51
N VAL A 138 10.32 -8.38 14.63
CA VAL A 138 8.92 -8.56 14.96
C VAL A 138 8.41 -9.91 14.43
N SER A 139 7.14 -10.26 14.72
CA SER A 139 6.60 -11.61 14.52
C SER A 139 6.37 -12.00 13.07
N SER A 140 6.19 -11.02 12.15
CA SER A 140 5.86 -11.28 10.76
C SER A 140 6.42 -10.18 9.85
N GLU A 141 6.16 -10.27 8.55
CA GLU A 141 6.53 -9.25 7.57
C GLU A 141 6.06 -7.85 7.99
N VAL A 142 6.80 -6.83 7.60
CA VAL A 142 6.42 -5.43 7.78
C VAL A 142 6.33 -4.75 6.42
N LEU A 143 5.14 -4.26 6.08
CA LEU A 143 4.84 -3.65 4.78
C LEU A 143 4.56 -2.15 4.87
N ALA A 144 4.27 -1.67 6.07
CA ALA A 144 4.01 -0.27 6.35
C ALA A 144 5.27 0.44 6.83
N ALA A 145 5.34 1.74 6.58
CA ALA A 145 6.37 2.58 7.15
C ALA A 145 6.24 2.61 8.69
N PRO A 146 7.32 2.32 9.45
CA PRO A 146 7.33 2.53 10.90
C PRO A 146 7.02 3.99 11.24
N GLN A 147 6.37 4.23 12.39
CA GLN A 147 6.13 5.56 12.91
C GLN A 147 6.99 5.80 14.15
N ILE A 148 7.47 7.03 14.33
CA ILE A 148 8.35 7.38 15.46
C ILE A 148 7.65 8.47 16.27
N ALA A 149 7.44 8.20 17.56
CA ALA A 149 6.84 9.15 18.49
C ALA A 149 7.15 8.79 19.96
N GLU A 150 7.28 9.78 20.82
CA GLU A 150 7.43 9.61 22.27
C GLU A 150 8.55 8.63 22.67
N GLY A 151 9.69 8.62 21.92
CA GLY A 151 10.80 7.70 22.15
C GLY A 151 10.52 6.25 21.76
N LEU A 152 9.50 6.00 20.96
CA LEU A 152 9.10 4.70 20.44
C LEU A 152 9.17 4.65 18.92
N VAL A 153 9.47 3.47 18.41
CA VAL A 153 9.26 3.06 17.02
C VAL A 153 8.06 2.12 16.98
N LEU A 154 7.00 2.55 16.32
CA LEU A 154 5.77 1.79 16.16
C LEU A 154 5.82 1.00 14.87
N VAL A 155 5.68 -0.31 14.96
CA VAL A 155 5.75 -1.22 13.82
C VAL A 155 4.50 -2.08 13.77
N ARG A 156 3.81 -2.07 12.62
CA ARG A 156 2.74 -3.02 12.34
C ARG A 156 3.27 -4.20 11.55
N SER A 157 3.10 -5.40 12.06
CA SER A 157 3.43 -6.64 11.35
C SER A 157 2.23 -7.22 10.60
N GLY A 158 2.50 -8.05 9.58
CA GLY A 158 1.48 -8.64 8.71
C GLY A 158 0.50 -9.57 9.41
N ASP A 159 0.84 -10.08 10.60
CA ASP A 159 -0.06 -10.82 11.50
C ASP A 159 -0.95 -9.92 12.37
N ASN A 160 -1.11 -8.66 11.99
CA ASN A 160 -1.95 -7.65 12.63
C ASN A 160 -1.56 -7.31 14.07
N ARG A 161 -0.28 -7.47 14.45
CA ARG A 161 0.25 -6.98 15.72
C ARG A 161 0.86 -5.61 15.54
N ILE A 162 0.84 -4.81 16.61
CA ILE A 162 1.54 -3.53 16.67
C ILE A 162 2.54 -3.60 17.80
N PHE A 163 3.78 -3.32 17.45
CA PHE A 163 4.91 -3.31 18.39
C PHE A 163 5.31 -1.88 18.71
N GLY A 164 5.51 -1.59 19.98
CA GLY A 164 6.23 -0.41 20.46
C GLY A 164 7.65 -0.83 20.82
N LEU A 165 8.61 -0.43 20.01
CA LEU A 165 10.05 -0.65 20.25
C LEU A 165 10.66 0.61 20.82
N ASP A 166 11.61 0.48 21.73
CA ASP A 166 12.39 1.61 22.22
C ASP A 166 13.19 2.23 21.07
N ALA A 167 13.09 3.54 20.89
CA ALA A 167 13.77 4.23 19.80
C ALA A 167 15.31 4.23 19.97
N ALA A 168 15.82 4.09 21.21
CA ALA A 168 17.24 4.14 21.47
C ALA A 168 17.97 2.81 21.17
N ASP A 169 17.33 1.66 21.41
CA ASP A 169 17.99 0.35 21.32
C ASP A 169 17.18 -0.76 20.63
N GLY A 170 15.96 -0.44 20.16
CA GLY A 170 15.08 -1.39 19.46
C GLY A 170 14.44 -2.43 20.37
N LYS A 171 14.62 -2.39 21.69
CA LYS A 171 13.99 -3.35 22.60
C LYS A 171 12.48 -3.16 22.61
N ARG A 172 11.76 -4.28 22.60
CA ARG A 172 10.30 -4.27 22.68
C ARG A 172 9.83 -3.79 24.06
N LYS A 173 9.11 -2.66 24.08
CA LYS A 173 8.44 -2.15 25.28
C LYS A 173 7.09 -2.82 25.47
N TRP A 174 6.31 -2.96 24.40
CA TRP A 174 4.99 -3.57 24.43
C TRP A 174 4.62 -4.15 23.05
N VAL A 175 3.59 -4.97 23.03
CA VAL A 175 2.92 -5.43 21.83
C VAL A 175 1.41 -5.39 22.05
N TYR A 176 0.71 -4.80 21.10
CA TYR A 176 -0.74 -4.88 21.01
C TYR A 176 -1.11 -6.02 20.07
N GLN A 177 -1.99 -6.88 20.53
CA GLN A 177 -2.51 -8.03 19.77
C GLN A 177 -3.99 -8.17 20.05
N ARG A 178 -4.74 -8.54 19.01
CA ARG A 178 -6.17 -8.87 19.14
C ARG A 178 -6.49 -10.14 18.36
N SER A 179 -7.63 -10.75 18.67
CA SER A 179 -8.20 -11.81 17.84
C SER A 179 -8.64 -11.21 16.49
N THR A 180 -8.26 -11.85 15.39
CA THR A 180 -8.62 -11.46 14.03
C THR A 180 -9.39 -12.59 13.35
N PRO A 181 -10.24 -12.29 12.35
CA PRO A 181 -10.84 -13.32 11.50
C PRO A 181 -9.80 -14.23 10.87
N ALA A 182 -10.19 -15.44 10.51
CA ALA A 182 -9.31 -16.41 9.85
C ALA A 182 -8.82 -15.93 8.48
N LEU A 183 -9.64 -15.12 7.79
CA LEU A 183 -9.31 -14.49 6.52
C LEU A 183 -9.18 -12.97 6.71
N SER A 184 -8.06 -12.41 6.29
CA SER A 184 -7.80 -10.97 6.29
C SER A 184 -6.97 -10.57 5.09
N LEU A 185 -7.10 -9.30 4.67
CA LEU A 185 -6.35 -8.77 3.55
C LEU A 185 -4.91 -8.45 3.97
N ARG A 186 -3.97 -8.75 3.08
CA ARG A 186 -2.59 -8.26 3.22
C ARG A 186 -2.56 -6.76 2.97
N SER A 187 -2.18 -5.98 3.97
CA SER A 187 -2.23 -4.52 3.95
C SER A 187 -0.87 -3.90 4.22
N ASN A 188 -0.59 -2.80 3.54
CA ASN A 188 0.56 -1.93 3.75
C ASN A 188 0.24 -0.69 4.61
N VAL A 189 -0.95 -0.65 5.21
CA VAL A 189 -1.37 0.44 6.09
C VAL A 189 -0.79 0.23 7.49
N GLY A 190 -0.05 1.21 7.98
CA GLY A 190 0.55 1.23 9.30
C GLY A 190 -0.38 1.78 10.38
N VAL A 191 0.20 2.51 11.31
CA VAL A 191 -0.50 3.26 12.34
C VAL A 191 -0.48 4.75 12.02
N THR A 192 -1.49 5.49 12.46
CA THR A 192 -1.54 6.96 12.41
C THR A 192 -1.37 7.50 13.82
N LEU A 193 -0.47 8.45 14.00
CA LEU A 193 -0.25 9.10 15.29
C LEU A 193 -1.34 10.13 15.58
N ALA A 194 -1.87 10.13 16.82
CA ALA A 194 -2.88 11.05 17.31
C ALA A 194 -2.55 11.45 18.75
N GLY A 195 -1.73 12.47 18.92
CA GLY A 195 -1.20 12.88 20.22
C GLY A 195 -0.44 11.72 20.88
N LYS A 196 -0.89 11.28 22.06
CA LYS A 196 -0.28 10.15 22.81
C LYS A 196 -0.91 8.79 22.48
N ALA A 197 -1.59 8.68 21.33
CA ALA A 197 -2.18 7.45 20.85
C ALA A 197 -1.74 7.12 19.42
N ALA A 198 -1.76 5.85 19.07
CA ALA A 198 -1.67 5.33 17.73
C ALA A 198 -3.04 4.79 17.30
N LEU A 199 -3.54 5.24 16.16
CA LEU A 199 -4.76 4.74 15.54
C LEU A 199 -4.42 3.66 14.54
N ALA A 200 -5.09 2.53 14.59
CA ALA A 200 -4.89 1.43 13.65
C ALA A 200 -6.20 0.79 13.23
N GLY A 201 -6.35 0.58 11.92
CA GLY A 201 -7.42 -0.22 11.36
C GLY A 201 -7.08 -1.71 11.42
N PHE A 202 -8.06 -2.56 11.70
CA PHE A 202 -7.89 -4.00 11.83
C PHE A 202 -8.93 -4.77 10.99
N PRO A 203 -8.66 -6.06 10.73
CA PRO A 203 -9.65 -6.96 10.17
C PRO A 203 -10.95 -6.99 10.97
N GLY A 204 -12.05 -7.26 10.24
CA GLY A 204 -13.39 -7.26 10.82
C GLY A 204 -13.95 -5.85 11.06
N GLY A 205 -13.45 -4.86 10.35
CA GLY A 205 -13.98 -3.49 10.34
C GLY A 205 -13.71 -2.68 11.60
N LYS A 206 -12.63 -2.97 12.29
CA LYS A 206 -12.32 -2.34 13.59
C LYS A 206 -11.27 -1.24 13.45
N LEU A 207 -11.48 -0.13 14.14
CA LEU A 207 -10.51 0.92 14.36
C LEU A 207 -10.22 1.01 15.87
N VAL A 208 -8.95 1.02 16.24
CA VAL A 208 -8.51 1.02 17.64
C VAL A 208 -7.55 2.17 17.89
N ALA A 209 -7.75 2.88 19.00
CA ALA A 209 -6.75 3.79 19.56
C ALA A 209 -5.94 3.06 20.63
N ILE A 210 -4.63 3.09 20.50
CA ILE A 210 -3.67 2.38 21.35
C ILE A 210 -2.79 3.41 22.04
N ALA A 211 -2.69 3.35 23.37
CA ALA A 211 -1.85 4.23 24.15
C ALA A 211 -0.36 3.98 23.86
N LEU A 212 0.40 5.03 23.55
CA LEU A 212 1.83 4.90 23.21
C LEU A 212 2.68 4.38 24.38
N ASN A 213 2.35 4.78 25.61
CA ASN A 213 3.15 4.47 26.80
C ASN A 213 3.17 2.98 27.18
N ASN A 214 2.08 2.24 26.90
CA ASN A 214 1.95 0.86 27.37
C ASN A 214 1.29 -0.12 26.37
N GLY A 215 0.87 0.36 25.20
CA GLY A 215 0.22 -0.47 24.18
C GLY A 215 -1.21 -0.91 24.52
N ALA A 216 -1.85 -0.36 25.55
CA ALA A 216 -3.23 -0.67 25.90
C ALA A 216 -4.21 0.00 24.94
N ALA A 217 -5.32 -0.67 24.63
CA ALA A 217 -6.41 -0.03 23.90
C ALA A 217 -7.08 1.02 24.76
N ILE A 218 -7.20 2.24 24.22
CA ILE A 218 -7.93 3.35 24.84
C ILE A 218 -9.42 3.23 24.49
N TRP A 219 -9.69 3.02 23.20
CA TRP A 219 -11.04 2.78 22.69
C TRP A 219 -10.99 1.95 21.40
N GLU A 220 -12.11 1.35 21.07
CA GLU A 220 -12.34 0.64 19.81
C GLU A 220 -13.65 1.12 19.20
N ALA A 221 -13.67 1.28 17.87
CA ALA A 221 -14.86 1.58 17.09
C ALA A 221 -15.02 0.55 15.96
N THR A 222 -16.28 0.28 15.60
CA THR A 222 -16.62 -0.52 14.42
C THR A 222 -16.95 0.43 13.28
N VAL A 223 -16.10 0.46 12.26
CA VAL A 223 -16.26 1.35 11.09
C VAL A 223 -16.84 0.62 9.88
N ALA A 224 -16.74 -0.72 9.86
CA ALA A 224 -17.39 -1.58 8.87
C ALA A 224 -17.89 -2.85 9.54
N MET A 225 -19.05 -3.36 9.12
CA MET A 225 -19.60 -4.61 9.63
C MET A 225 -19.43 -5.72 8.60
N PRO A 226 -18.85 -6.88 8.96
CA PRO A 226 -18.83 -8.07 8.11
C PRO A 226 -20.26 -8.47 7.73
N LYS A 227 -20.52 -8.62 6.42
CA LYS A 227 -21.82 -9.02 5.87
C LYS A 227 -21.62 -10.11 4.83
N GLY A 228 -22.51 -11.11 4.81
CA GLY A 228 -22.47 -12.17 3.82
C GLY A 228 -22.58 -13.57 4.44
N ALA A 229 -22.72 -14.57 3.59
CA ALA A 229 -22.86 -15.98 3.97
C ALA A 229 -21.51 -16.70 4.01
N THR A 230 -20.56 -16.26 3.19
CA THR A 230 -19.22 -16.86 3.09
C THR A 230 -18.16 -16.02 3.82
N GLU A 231 -17.05 -16.64 4.19
CA GLU A 231 -15.91 -15.95 4.82
C GLU A 231 -15.36 -14.81 3.92
N LEU A 232 -15.34 -15.03 2.60
CA LEU A 232 -14.87 -14.03 1.64
C LEU A 232 -15.80 -12.81 1.59
N GLU A 233 -17.11 -13.00 1.59
CA GLU A 233 -18.10 -11.92 1.62
C GLU A 233 -18.05 -11.13 2.94
N ARG A 234 -17.59 -11.75 4.01
CA ARG A 234 -17.48 -11.16 5.35
C ARG A 234 -16.18 -10.39 5.58
N VAL A 235 -15.27 -10.33 4.60
CA VAL A 235 -14.06 -9.50 4.70
C VAL A 235 -14.47 -8.03 4.78
N ALA A 236 -14.14 -7.39 5.90
CA ALA A 236 -14.46 -6.00 6.21
C ALA A 236 -13.24 -5.30 6.84
N ASP A 237 -12.07 -5.50 6.23
CA ASP A 237 -10.81 -5.01 6.77
C ASP A 237 -10.69 -3.49 6.56
N VAL A 238 -10.20 -2.79 7.58
CA VAL A 238 -9.89 -1.37 7.49
C VAL A 238 -8.49 -1.24 6.88
N THR A 239 -8.45 -0.96 5.59
CA THR A 239 -7.22 -0.91 4.77
C THR A 239 -6.81 0.51 4.37
N SER A 240 -7.38 1.52 5.02
CA SER A 240 -7.01 2.93 4.85
C SER A 240 -6.46 3.49 6.15
N ALA A 241 -5.49 4.40 6.05
CA ALA A 241 -5.01 5.14 7.20
C ALA A 241 -6.10 6.10 7.70
N PRO A 242 -6.38 6.16 9.00
CA PRO A 242 -7.28 7.17 9.55
C PRO A 242 -6.66 8.57 9.40
N VAL A 243 -7.52 9.57 9.18
CA VAL A 243 -7.14 10.98 9.16
C VAL A 243 -7.48 11.60 10.50
N VAL A 244 -6.53 12.32 11.08
CA VAL A 244 -6.71 13.07 12.32
C VAL A 244 -6.83 14.55 11.95
N ALA A 245 -7.98 15.16 12.25
CA ALA A 245 -8.19 16.60 12.18
C ALA A 245 -8.13 17.16 13.59
N GLY A 246 -7.33 18.22 13.79
CA GLY A 246 -7.17 18.93 15.03
C GLY A 246 -8.26 19.97 15.26
#